data_f95e8d0fba159857c72a36419ad7152d
#
_entry.id   f95e8d0fba159857c72a36419ad7152d
#
_cell.length_a   1.000
_cell.length_b   1.000
_cell.length_c   1.000
_cell.angle_alpha   90.00
_cell.angle_beta   90.00
_cell.angle_gamma   90.00
#
_symmetry.space_group_name_H-M   'P 1'
#
loop_
_entity.id
_entity.type
_entity.pdbx_description
1 polymer ?
#
loop_
_entity_poly.entity_id
_entity_poly.type
_entity_poly.pdbx_seq_one_letter_code
_entity_poly.pdbx_strand_id
1 'polypeptide(L)'
;SGNQEFKTTKVDSIQLDEYFSNSPYANKINFIKMDIEGAEFKALQGMKSILKKNQNLTILTEFAVTSLEDAGCNPDEFLKLFLDEKFEIFVIDESSMDLVPINKIDISKIKSDNETINLLCKKRT
;
A
#
# COMPACT_ATOMS: atom_id res chain seq x y z
N SER A 1 -6.89 -36.19 -5.61
CA SER A 1 -7.65 -34.97 -5.90
C SER A 1 -8.73 -34.78 -4.84
N GLY A 2 -8.45 -34.03 -3.83
CA GLY A 2 -9.45 -33.70 -2.83
C GLY A 2 -10.41 -32.65 -3.36
N ASN A 3 -11.70 -32.87 -3.19
CA ASN A 3 -12.66 -31.80 -3.30
C ASN A 3 -12.39 -30.81 -2.17
N GLN A 4 -11.75 -29.70 -2.47
CA GLN A 4 -11.62 -28.61 -1.50
C GLN A 4 -12.95 -27.86 -1.43
N GLU A 5 -13.63 -28.00 -0.32
CA GLU A 5 -14.79 -27.16 -0.03
C GLU A 5 -14.30 -25.80 0.47
N PHE A 6 -14.59 -24.75 -0.31
CA PHE A 6 -14.30 -23.39 0.11
C PHE A 6 -15.52 -22.84 0.85
N LYS A 7 -15.30 -22.39 2.09
CA LYS A 7 -16.32 -21.63 2.81
C LYS A 7 -16.19 -20.17 2.44
N THR A 8 -17.29 -19.59 1.98
CA THR A 8 -17.38 -18.16 1.67
C THR A 8 -18.08 -17.45 2.83
N THR A 9 -17.44 -16.43 3.34
CA THR A 9 -18.02 -15.56 4.36
C THR A 9 -18.19 -14.16 3.76
N LYS A 10 -19.38 -13.62 3.84
CA LYS A 10 -19.62 -12.22 3.48
C LYS A 10 -19.18 -11.32 4.61
N VAL A 11 -18.40 -10.30 4.28
CA VAL A 11 -18.02 -9.23 5.21
C VAL A 11 -18.32 -7.88 4.55
N ASP A 12 -18.71 -6.92 5.35
CA ASP A 12 -18.90 -5.56 4.85
C ASP A 12 -17.55 -4.88 4.74
N SER A 13 -17.39 -4.03 3.71
CA SER A 13 -16.22 -3.19 3.55
C SER A 13 -16.62 -1.73 3.53
N ILE A 14 -15.73 -0.88 4.00
CA ILE A 14 -15.94 0.57 4.01
C ILE A 14 -14.63 1.26 3.65
N GLN A 15 -14.73 2.36 2.91
CA GLN A 15 -13.58 3.21 2.65
C GLN A 15 -13.15 3.93 3.93
N LEU A 16 -11.86 4.07 4.16
CA LEU A 16 -11.36 4.74 5.36
C LEU A 16 -11.79 6.21 5.43
N ASP A 17 -11.84 6.90 4.30
CA ASP A 17 -12.34 8.28 4.27
C ASP A 17 -13.77 8.38 4.77
N GLU A 18 -14.61 7.42 4.42
CA GLU A 18 -16.00 7.36 4.90
C GLU A 18 -16.03 7.04 6.40
N TYR A 19 -15.29 6.03 6.83
CA TYR A 19 -15.23 5.62 8.23
C TYR A 19 -14.81 6.77 9.14
N PHE A 20 -13.81 7.55 8.71
CA PHE A 20 -13.27 8.66 9.50
C PHE A 20 -13.90 10.02 9.20
N SER A 21 -14.94 10.10 8.33
CA SER A 21 -15.50 11.37 7.84
C SER A 21 -15.93 12.35 8.95
N ASN A 22 -16.43 11.82 10.08
CA ASN A 22 -16.86 12.63 11.21
C ASN A 22 -16.05 12.32 12.48
N SER A 23 -14.91 11.67 12.32
CA SER A 23 -14.09 11.28 13.46
C SER A 23 -13.11 12.39 13.84
N PRO A 24 -12.94 12.66 15.16
CA PRO A 24 -11.90 13.58 15.61
C PRO A 24 -10.48 13.04 15.39
N TYR A 25 -10.36 11.78 14.99
CA TYR A 25 -9.07 11.13 14.75
C TYR A 25 -8.62 11.18 13.29
N ALA A 26 -9.44 11.69 12.37
CA ALA A 26 -9.15 11.68 10.93
C ALA A 26 -7.83 12.38 10.56
N ASN A 27 -7.40 13.36 11.34
CA ASN A 27 -6.14 14.11 11.15
C ASN A 27 -5.07 13.75 12.20
N LYS A 28 -5.22 12.64 12.87
CA LYS A 28 -4.30 12.17 13.93
C LYS A 28 -3.72 10.78 13.63
N ILE A 29 -3.73 10.39 12.37
CA ILE A 29 -3.22 9.09 11.93
C ILE A 29 -1.75 9.25 11.57
N ASN A 30 -0.88 8.51 12.24
CA ASN A 30 0.56 8.60 12.07
C ASN A 30 1.14 7.40 11.34
N PHE A 31 0.46 6.26 11.38
CA PHE A 31 0.99 5.03 10.83
C PHE A 31 -0.14 4.15 10.31
N ILE A 32 0.05 3.62 9.10
CA ILE A 32 -0.84 2.63 8.50
C ILE A 32 0.01 1.46 8.01
N LYS A 33 -0.37 0.25 8.41
CA LYS A 33 0.18 -0.98 7.83
C LYS A 33 -0.86 -1.60 6.92
N MET A 34 -0.47 -1.92 5.69
CA MET A 34 -1.33 -2.61 4.73
C MET A 34 -0.71 -3.95 4.34
N ASP A 35 -1.46 -5.01 4.60
CA ASP A 35 -1.12 -6.37 4.20
C ASP A 35 -2.45 -7.05 3.83
N ILE A 36 -2.95 -6.74 2.63
CA ILE A 36 -4.32 -7.07 2.20
C ILE A 36 -4.38 -7.75 0.84
N GLU A 37 -3.30 -8.42 0.48
CA GLU A 37 -3.25 -9.39 -0.63
C GLU A 37 -3.71 -8.83 -1.99
N GLY A 38 -3.21 -7.65 -2.35
CA GLY A 38 -3.48 -7.02 -3.65
C GLY A 38 -4.53 -5.92 -3.62
N ALA A 39 -5.25 -5.75 -2.51
CA ALA A 39 -6.26 -4.71 -2.37
C ALA A 39 -5.69 -3.35 -1.93
N GLU A 40 -4.37 -3.23 -1.85
CA GLU A 40 -3.68 -2.02 -1.36
C GLU A 40 -4.02 -0.79 -2.20
N PHE A 41 -4.08 -0.92 -3.52
CA PHE A 41 -4.43 0.20 -4.40
C PHE A 41 -5.85 0.72 -4.15
N LYS A 42 -6.81 -0.20 -4.03
CA LYS A 42 -8.19 0.18 -3.69
C LYS A 42 -8.28 0.84 -2.33
N ALA A 43 -7.52 0.32 -1.36
CA ALA A 43 -7.46 0.92 -0.02
C ALA A 43 -6.95 2.35 -0.09
N LEU A 44 -5.87 2.60 -0.84
CA LEU A 44 -5.33 3.96 -1.03
C LEU A 44 -6.33 4.88 -1.71
N GLN A 45 -7.07 4.40 -2.70
CA GLN A 45 -8.12 5.18 -3.36
C GLN A 45 -9.24 5.58 -2.40
N GLY A 46 -9.52 4.74 -1.40
CA GLY A 46 -10.53 4.99 -0.38
C GLY A 46 -10.05 5.79 0.81
N MET A 47 -8.81 6.27 0.81
CA MET A 47 -8.24 7.04 1.92
C MET A 47 -7.55 8.33 1.47
N LYS A 48 -7.90 8.86 0.31
CA LYS A 48 -7.26 10.07 -0.23
C LYS A 48 -7.33 11.28 0.69
N SER A 49 -8.46 11.45 1.38
CA SER A 49 -8.61 12.53 2.37
C SER A 49 -7.67 12.33 3.56
N ILE A 50 -7.57 11.10 4.06
CA ILE A 50 -6.64 10.74 5.14
C ILE A 50 -5.19 11.03 4.73
N LEU A 51 -4.81 10.65 3.51
CA LEU A 51 -3.47 10.90 2.99
C LEU A 51 -3.15 12.40 2.95
N LYS A 52 -4.12 13.22 2.63
CA LYS A 52 -3.96 14.69 2.56
C LYS A 52 -3.94 15.35 3.92
N LYS A 53 -4.75 14.87 4.85
CA LYS A 53 -4.91 15.49 6.18
C LYS A 53 -3.77 15.19 7.13
N ASN A 54 -3.02 14.11 6.92
CA ASN A 54 -2.02 13.65 7.87
C ASN A 54 -0.61 13.88 7.35
N GLN A 55 0.01 14.97 7.78
CA GLN A 55 1.32 15.41 7.29
C GLN A 55 2.50 14.56 7.79
N ASN A 56 2.30 13.81 8.86
CA ASN A 56 3.33 12.95 9.46
C ASN A 56 3.06 11.46 9.23
N LEU A 57 2.22 11.15 8.25
CA LEU A 57 1.81 9.78 7.99
C LEU A 57 2.95 8.94 7.40
N THR A 58 3.13 7.77 7.96
CA THR A 58 4.00 6.71 7.43
C THR A 58 3.15 5.50 7.08
N ILE A 59 3.36 4.93 5.91
CA ILE A 59 2.64 3.74 5.45
C ILE A 59 3.64 2.63 5.19
N LEU A 60 3.42 1.49 5.82
CA LEU A 60 4.15 0.25 5.55
C LEU A 60 3.24 -0.64 4.71
N THR A 61 3.68 -0.99 3.52
CA THR A 61 2.87 -1.79 2.60
C THR A 61 3.70 -2.82 1.86
N GLU A 62 3.09 -3.93 1.47
CA GLU A 62 3.68 -4.81 0.49
C GLU A 62 3.55 -4.23 -0.91
N PHE A 63 4.53 -4.55 -1.75
CA PHE A 63 4.49 -4.36 -3.18
C PHE A 63 4.68 -5.72 -3.83
N ALA A 64 3.57 -6.34 -4.20
CA ALA A 64 3.53 -7.65 -4.85
C ALA A 64 2.90 -7.48 -6.22
N VAL A 65 3.72 -7.52 -7.26
CA VAL A 65 3.31 -7.20 -8.63
C VAL A 65 2.15 -8.08 -9.10
N THR A 66 2.28 -9.40 -8.92
CA THR A 66 1.23 -10.34 -9.33
C THR A 66 -0.09 -10.10 -8.61
N SER A 67 -0.04 -9.87 -7.29
CA SER A 67 -1.25 -9.62 -6.51
C SER A 67 -1.95 -8.34 -6.94
N LEU A 68 -1.18 -7.28 -7.23
CA LEU A 68 -1.74 -6.02 -7.73
C LEU A 68 -2.37 -6.21 -9.11
N GLU A 69 -1.69 -6.89 -10.02
CA GLU A 69 -2.19 -7.15 -11.37
C GLU A 69 -3.44 -8.04 -11.35
N ASP A 70 -3.45 -9.06 -10.51
CA ASP A 70 -4.62 -9.93 -10.34
C ASP A 70 -5.84 -9.16 -9.80
N ALA A 71 -5.59 -8.12 -9.01
CA ALA A 71 -6.64 -7.22 -8.51
C ALA A 71 -7.01 -6.12 -9.53
N GLY A 72 -6.42 -6.13 -10.73
CA GLY A 72 -6.71 -5.17 -11.78
C GLY A 72 -5.95 -3.86 -11.66
N CYS A 73 -4.90 -3.81 -10.88
CA CYS A 73 -4.09 -2.61 -10.66
C CYS A 73 -2.78 -2.68 -11.44
N ASN A 74 -2.42 -1.58 -12.11
CA ASN A 74 -1.09 -1.41 -12.66
C ASN A 74 -0.11 -1.07 -11.52
N PRO A 75 0.97 -1.86 -11.32
CA PRO A 75 1.93 -1.58 -10.25
C PRO A 75 2.55 -0.19 -10.30
N ASP A 76 2.77 0.36 -11.50
CA ASP A 76 3.32 1.72 -11.63
C ASP A 76 2.33 2.78 -11.16
N GLU A 77 1.05 2.58 -11.36
CA GLU A 77 0.00 3.48 -10.86
C GLU A 77 -0.08 3.46 -9.33
N PHE A 78 0.13 2.29 -8.74
CA PHE A 78 0.21 2.15 -7.29
C PHE A 78 1.34 3.00 -6.71
N LEU A 79 2.54 2.91 -7.28
CA LEU A 79 3.68 3.72 -6.85
C LEU A 79 3.44 5.20 -7.12
N LYS A 80 2.86 5.53 -8.28
CA LYS A 80 2.56 6.92 -8.67
C LYS A 80 1.60 7.59 -7.68
N LEU A 81 0.63 6.86 -7.16
CA LEU A 81 -0.32 7.42 -6.19
C LEU A 81 0.41 7.95 -4.95
N PHE A 82 1.37 7.20 -4.43
CA PHE A 82 2.18 7.66 -3.31
C PHE A 82 2.98 8.92 -3.66
N LEU A 83 3.60 8.95 -4.83
CA LEU A 83 4.38 10.11 -5.26
C LEU A 83 3.49 11.34 -5.47
N ASP A 84 2.31 11.18 -6.05
CA ASP A 84 1.36 12.27 -6.26
C ASP A 84 0.84 12.84 -4.93
N GLU A 85 0.73 12.00 -3.90
CA GLU A 85 0.34 12.43 -2.56
C GLU A 85 1.54 12.86 -1.70
N LYS A 86 2.69 13.11 -2.33
CA LYS A 86 3.91 13.65 -1.71
C LYS A 86 4.57 12.72 -0.71
N PHE A 87 4.47 11.43 -0.92
CA PHE A 87 5.25 10.46 -0.15
C PHE A 87 6.60 10.22 -0.80
N GLU A 88 7.58 10.00 0.03
CA GLU A 88 8.86 9.43 -0.35
C GLU A 88 8.81 7.92 -0.12
N ILE A 89 9.22 7.14 -1.10
CA ILE A 89 9.10 5.68 -1.07
C ILE A 89 10.47 5.06 -0.84
N PHE A 90 10.56 4.20 0.17
CA PHE A 90 11.75 3.42 0.47
C PHE A 90 11.43 1.93 0.35
N VAL A 91 12.37 1.18 -0.20
CA VAL A 91 12.34 -0.29 -0.17
C VAL A 91 13.05 -0.74 1.10
N ILE A 92 12.45 -1.67 1.83
CA ILE A 92 13.08 -2.26 3.00
C ILE A 92 13.95 -3.43 2.51
N ASP A 93 15.25 -3.29 2.68
CA ASP A 93 16.19 -4.39 2.44
C ASP A 93 16.24 -5.25 3.70
N GLU A 94 15.60 -6.42 3.63
CA GLU A 94 15.48 -7.30 4.79
C GLU A 94 16.82 -7.92 5.21
N SER A 95 17.78 -8.05 4.30
CA SER A 95 19.09 -8.62 4.61
C SER A 95 19.97 -7.66 5.41
N SER A 96 19.93 -6.37 5.09
CA SER A 96 20.72 -5.33 5.77
C SER A 96 19.92 -4.55 6.80
N MET A 97 18.58 -4.66 6.77
CA MET A 97 17.65 -3.86 7.57
C MET A 97 17.71 -2.37 7.25
N ASP A 98 18.19 -2.02 6.06
CA ASP A 98 18.29 -0.65 5.58
C ASP A 98 17.08 -0.23 4.77
N LEU A 99 16.84 1.07 4.72
CA LEU A 99 15.86 1.69 3.83
C LEU A 99 16.60 2.21 2.60
N VAL A 100 16.19 1.74 1.43
CA VAL A 100 16.78 2.14 0.16
C VAL A 100 15.75 2.96 -0.63
N PRO A 101 16.07 4.23 -0.99
CA PRO A 101 15.15 5.02 -1.82
C PRO A 101 14.78 4.28 -3.10
N ILE A 102 13.50 4.34 -3.48
CA ILE A 102 13.01 3.56 -4.61
C ILE A 102 13.67 3.95 -5.93
N ASN A 103 14.12 5.19 -6.07
CA ASN A 103 14.83 5.64 -7.29
C ASN A 103 16.21 4.99 -7.46
N LYS A 104 16.73 4.31 -6.46
CA LYS A 104 17.98 3.53 -6.50
C LYS A 104 17.75 2.05 -6.76
N ILE A 105 16.49 1.62 -6.93
CA ILE A 105 16.11 0.24 -7.13
C ILE A 105 15.65 0.07 -8.59
N ASP A 106 16.03 -1.04 -9.19
CA ASP A 106 15.53 -1.43 -10.52
C ASP A 106 14.16 -2.08 -10.38
N ILE A 107 13.12 -1.28 -10.51
CA ILE A 107 11.72 -1.74 -10.42
C ILE A 107 11.39 -2.72 -11.54
N SER A 108 11.97 -2.53 -12.73
CA SER A 108 11.75 -3.44 -13.86
C SER A 108 12.22 -4.86 -13.53
N LYS A 109 13.33 -4.98 -12.81
CA LYS A 109 13.83 -6.29 -12.36
C LYS A 109 12.91 -6.92 -11.32
N ILE A 110 12.43 -6.14 -10.36
CA ILE A 110 11.47 -6.61 -9.36
C ILE A 110 10.20 -7.13 -10.05
N LYS A 111 9.70 -6.43 -11.05
CA LYS A 111 8.53 -6.86 -11.82
C LYS A 111 8.81 -8.14 -12.59
N SER A 112 9.95 -8.23 -13.29
CA SER A 112 10.28 -9.41 -14.10
C SER A 112 10.55 -10.65 -13.26
N ASP A 113 11.17 -10.48 -12.10
CA ASP A 113 11.46 -11.56 -11.16
C ASP A 113 10.26 -11.92 -10.28
N ASN A 114 9.17 -11.17 -10.41
CA ASN A 114 7.95 -11.34 -9.63
C ASN A 114 8.21 -11.37 -8.12
N GLU A 115 9.11 -10.52 -7.67
CA GLU A 115 9.46 -10.41 -6.26
C GLU A 115 8.39 -9.64 -5.48
N THR A 116 8.19 -10.05 -4.23
CA THR A 116 7.42 -9.28 -3.26
C THR A 116 8.40 -8.53 -2.37
N ILE A 117 8.22 -7.22 -2.28
CA ILE A 117 9.04 -6.37 -1.43
C ILE A 117 8.14 -5.58 -0.48
N ASN A 118 8.75 -5.07 0.58
CA ASN A 118 8.07 -4.19 1.52
C ASN A 118 8.53 -2.76 1.30
N LEU A 119 7.55 -1.86 1.28
CA LEU A 119 7.77 -0.43 1.09
C LEU A 119 7.46 0.31 2.38
N LEU A 120 8.30 1.28 2.72
CA LEU A 120 8.02 2.27 3.72
C LEU A 120 7.84 3.61 3.01
N CYS A 121 6.64 4.16 3.12
CA CYS A 121 6.28 5.41 2.46
C CYS A 121 6.08 6.48 3.52
N LYS A 122 6.88 7.55 3.43
CA LYS A 122 6.85 8.65 4.38
C LYS A 122 6.41 9.93 3.71
N LYS A 123 5.50 10.65 4.35
CA LYS A 123 5.07 11.96 3.88
C LYS A 123 6.24 12.93 3.87
N ARG A 124 6.43 13.65 2.76
CA ARG A 124 7.43 14.73 2.70
C ARG A 124 6.93 15.93 3.48
N THR A 125 7.83 16.52 4.23
CA THR A 125 7.58 17.77 4.94
C THR A 125 8.01 18.97 4.11
#